data_49fdec0c6993925fd73fcf7fe0845534
#
_entry.id   49fdec0c6993925fd73fcf7fe0845534
#
_cell.length_a   1.000
_cell.length_b   1.000
_cell.length_c   1.000
_cell.angle_alpha   90.00
_cell.angle_beta   90.00
_cell.angle_gamma   90.00
#
_symmetry.space_group_name_H-M   'P 1'
#
loop_
_entity.id
_entity.type
_entity.pdbx_description
1 polymer ?
#
loop_
_entity_poly.entity_id
_entity_poly.type
_entity_poly.pdbx_seq_one_letter_code
_entity_poly.pdbx_strand_id
1 'polypeptide(L)'
;MSSLVSVDEIRAAATRLEGVAFRTPLVPFPGADPSLLLKAESLQPTGSFKLRGAYAAISGLPARVRARGVVAHSSGNHAGAVAYAAALLGVPATVVVPDNAPQVKLDPVRRLGARIVTTQPSLTARMAATDELVRRHGYTLIPPFDDRAVIAGQGTIGLEIAADRPDAGQVVVPVGGGGL
;
A
#
# COMPACT_ATOMS: atom_id res chain seq x y z
N MET A 1 1.90 -17.94 -17.65
CA MET A 1 1.03 -17.59 -16.51
C MET A 1 1.93 -17.19 -15.36
N SER A 2 1.83 -15.96 -14.84
CA SER A 2 2.58 -15.61 -13.62
C SER A 2 2.06 -16.50 -12.48
N SER A 3 2.98 -17.14 -11.76
CA SER A 3 2.62 -17.93 -10.58
C SER A 3 2.00 -17.01 -9.52
N LEU A 4 1.06 -17.51 -8.74
CA LEU A 4 0.54 -16.80 -7.58
C LEU A 4 1.67 -16.43 -6.60
N VAL A 5 1.47 -15.40 -5.79
CA VAL A 5 2.38 -15.09 -4.68
C VAL A 5 2.37 -16.23 -3.69
N SER A 6 3.56 -16.71 -3.30
CA SER A 6 3.70 -17.83 -2.38
C SER A 6 3.60 -17.37 -0.91
N VAL A 7 3.28 -18.31 -0.02
CA VAL A 7 3.28 -18.06 1.43
C VAL A 7 4.66 -17.63 1.93
N ASP A 8 5.74 -18.13 1.35
CA ASP A 8 7.10 -17.75 1.75
C ASP A 8 7.43 -16.31 1.37
N GLU A 9 6.94 -15.82 0.23
CA GLU A 9 7.05 -14.40 -0.12
C GLU A 9 6.25 -13.51 0.85
N ILE A 10 5.07 -13.97 1.28
CA ILE A 10 4.27 -13.26 2.29
C ILE A 10 4.97 -13.25 3.64
N ARG A 11 5.58 -14.36 4.07
CA ARG A 11 6.40 -14.42 5.30
C ARG A 11 7.61 -13.49 5.22
N ALA A 12 8.30 -13.45 4.08
CA ALA A 12 9.40 -12.52 3.87
C ALA A 12 8.95 -11.06 3.90
N ALA A 13 7.74 -10.77 3.40
CA ALA A 13 7.14 -9.44 3.52
C ALA A 13 6.78 -9.12 4.99
N ALA A 14 6.25 -10.10 5.76
CA ALA A 14 5.94 -9.93 7.17
C ALA A 14 7.19 -9.53 7.98
N THR A 15 8.32 -10.19 7.75
CA THR A 15 9.59 -9.83 8.40
C THR A 15 10.02 -8.39 8.09
N ARG A 16 9.84 -7.92 6.84
CA ARG A 16 10.13 -6.51 6.50
C ARG A 16 9.21 -5.51 7.19
N LEU A 17 7.99 -5.92 7.51
CA LEU A 17 6.97 -5.08 8.13
C LEU A 17 7.07 -5.00 9.65
N GLU A 18 7.94 -5.78 10.27
CA GLU A 18 8.19 -5.73 11.72
C GLU A 18 8.58 -4.32 12.17
N GLY A 19 7.88 -3.81 13.18
CA GLY A 19 8.08 -2.46 13.69
C GLY A 19 7.52 -1.33 12.81
N VAL A 20 6.91 -1.66 11.66
CA VAL A 20 6.35 -0.68 10.71
C VAL A 20 4.83 -0.77 10.64
N ALA A 21 4.31 -1.93 10.30
CA ALA A 21 2.87 -2.17 10.30
C ALA A 21 2.42 -2.71 11.66
N PHE A 22 1.28 -2.23 12.14
CA PHE A 22 0.69 -2.77 13.35
C PHE A 22 0.06 -4.13 13.06
N ARG A 23 0.24 -5.08 13.98
CA ARG A 23 -0.61 -6.27 14.04
C ARG A 23 -1.97 -5.81 14.57
N THR A 24 -2.88 -5.50 13.67
CA THR A 24 -4.19 -4.97 14.02
C THR A 24 -5.07 -6.06 14.66
N PRO A 25 -5.91 -5.70 15.64
CA PRO A 25 -6.79 -6.68 16.27
C PRO A 25 -7.91 -7.16 15.34
N LEU A 26 -8.44 -8.34 15.62
CA LEU A 26 -9.76 -8.77 15.20
C LEU A 26 -10.77 -8.26 16.22
N VAL A 27 -11.71 -7.42 15.80
CA VAL A 27 -12.71 -6.81 16.66
C VAL A 27 -14.12 -7.26 16.25
N PRO A 28 -15.04 -7.51 17.20
CA PRO A 28 -16.44 -7.82 16.87
C PRO A 28 -17.09 -6.70 16.06
N PHE A 29 -17.92 -7.06 15.08
CA PHE A 29 -18.71 -6.06 14.35
C PHE A 29 -19.94 -5.66 15.20
N PRO A 30 -20.05 -4.39 15.60
CA PRO A 30 -21.14 -3.96 16.47
C PRO A 30 -22.52 -4.20 15.84
N GLY A 31 -23.42 -4.85 16.57
CA GLY A 31 -24.80 -5.10 16.12
C GLY A 31 -24.97 -6.24 15.11
N ALA A 32 -23.92 -7.01 14.84
CA ALA A 32 -23.99 -8.22 14.02
C ALA A 32 -23.81 -9.49 14.87
N ASP A 33 -23.79 -10.64 14.18
CA ASP A 33 -23.44 -11.92 14.80
C ASP A 33 -22.09 -11.83 15.51
N PRO A 34 -21.95 -12.28 16.77
CA PRO A 34 -20.69 -12.24 17.52
C PRO A 34 -19.53 -13.00 16.85
N SER A 35 -19.82 -13.92 15.92
CA SER A 35 -18.80 -14.62 15.13
C SER A 35 -18.22 -13.75 14.04
N LEU A 36 -18.85 -12.63 13.65
CA LEU A 36 -18.36 -11.71 12.65
C LEU A 36 -17.30 -10.78 13.25
N LEU A 37 -16.07 -10.96 12.83
CA LEU A 37 -14.94 -10.16 13.26
C LEU A 37 -14.41 -9.28 12.12
N LEU A 38 -13.98 -8.08 12.46
CA LEU A 38 -13.30 -7.15 11.55
C LEU A 38 -11.81 -7.15 11.85
N LYS A 39 -10.98 -7.38 10.84
CA LYS A 39 -9.54 -7.08 10.88
C LYS A 39 -9.35 -5.57 10.74
N ALA A 40 -9.03 -4.89 11.84
CA ALA A 40 -9.15 -3.45 11.98
C ALA A 40 -7.98 -2.68 11.29
N GLU A 41 -7.79 -2.85 9.97
CA GLU A 41 -6.71 -2.21 9.20
C GLU A 41 -6.81 -0.68 9.12
N SER A 42 -7.92 -0.08 9.52
CA SER A 42 -8.04 1.37 9.75
C SER A 42 -7.16 1.88 10.88
N LEU A 43 -6.69 1.00 11.77
CA LEU A 43 -5.77 1.35 12.85
C LEU A 43 -4.30 1.43 12.41
N GLN A 44 -3.97 1.11 11.16
CA GLN A 44 -2.62 1.31 10.65
C GLN A 44 -2.22 2.79 10.68
N PRO A 45 -0.92 3.13 10.82
CA PRO A 45 -0.44 4.51 10.85
C PRO A 45 -0.94 5.40 9.70
N THR A 46 -1.25 4.78 8.55
CA THR A 46 -1.78 5.48 7.37
C THR A 46 -3.29 5.34 7.22
N GLY A 47 -3.99 4.80 8.23
CA GLY A 47 -5.44 4.60 8.23
C GLY A 47 -5.93 3.48 7.31
N SER A 48 -5.07 2.63 6.77
CA SER A 48 -5.46 1.53 5.89
C SER A 48 -4.37 0.48 5.72
N PHE A 49 -4.78 -0.71 5.25
CA PHE A 49 -3.89 -1.82 4.90
C PHE A 49 -2.83 -1.49 3.83
N LYS A 50 -3.02 -0.42 3.06
CA LYS A 50 -2.13 -0.06 1.94
C LYS A 50 -0.68 0.15 2.36
N LEU A 51 -0.43 0.49 3.63
CA LEU A 51 0.91 0.60 4.17
C LEU A 51 1.73 -0.68 3.98
N ARG A 52 1.11 -1.84 4.22
CA ARG A 52 1.79 -3.14 4.17
C ARG A 52 2.42 -3.39 2.79
N GLY A 53 1.61 -3.28 1.74
CA GLY A 53 2.08 -3.49 0.37
C GLY A 53 3.04 -2.40 -0.11
N ALA A 54 2.78 -1.13 0.20
CA ALA A 54 3.66 -0.04 -0.18
C ALA A 54 5.05 -0.18 0.46
N TYR A 55 5.11 -0.47 1.76
CA TYR A 55 6.38 -0.66 2.44
C TYR A 55 7.12 -1.91 1.96
N ALA A 56 6.42 -3.05 1.83
CA ALA A 56 7.03 -4.28 1.33
C ALA A 56 7.64 -4.10 -0.06
N ALA A 57 6.95 -3.40 -0.97
CA ALA A 57 7.44 -3.12 -2.30
C ALA A 57 8.66 -2.18 -2.28
N ILE A 58 8.60 -1.05 -1.56
CA ILE A 58 9.69 -0.08 -1.54
C ILE A 58 10.92 -0.64 -0.82
N SER A 59 10.75 -1.29 0.33
CA SER A 59 11.86 -1.87 1.09
C SER A 59 12.56 -3.03 0.36
N GLY A 60 11.82 -3.74 -0.49
CA GLY A 60 12.35 -4.82 -1.33
C GLY A 60 13.16 -4.35 -2.54
N LEU A 61 13.12 -3.08 -2.90
CA LEU A 61 13.91 -2.55 -4.00
C LEU A 61 15.41 -2.55 -3.68
N PRO A 62 16.29 -2.88 -4.65
CA PRO A 62 17.73 -2.70 -4.49
C PRO A 62 18.07 -1.25 -4.11
N ALA A 63 19.06 -1.04 -3.25
CA ALA A 63 19.42 0.28 -2.73
C ALA A 63 19.66 1.33 -3.84
N ARG A 64 20.35 0.96 -4.92
CA ARG A 64 20.59 1.83 -6.07
C ARG A 64 19.31 2.24 -6.83
N VAL A 65 18.30 1.37 -6.83
CA VAL A 65 16.99 1.63 -7.46
C VAL A 65 16.18 2.55 -6.56
N ARG A 66 16.12 2.22 -5.28
CA ARG A 66 15.43 2.99 -4.24
C ARG A 66 15.95 4.43 -4.13
N ALA A 67 17.27 4.63 -4.26
CA ALA A 67 17.89 5.95 -4.21
C ALA A 67 17.43 6.91 -5.33
N ARG A 68 16.95 6.39 -6.47
CA ARG A 68 16.37 7.22 -7.52
C ARG A 68 15.02 7.80 -7.14
N GLY A 69 14.27 7.09 -6.30
CA GLY A 69 12.95 7.46 -5.84
C GLY A 69 11.83 6.59 -6.41
N VAL A 70 10.65 6.78 -5.85
CA VAL A 70 9.43 6.06 -6.21
C VAL A 70 8.34 7.00 -6.67
N VAL A 71 7.42 6.50 -7.48
CA VAL A 71 6.25 7.23 -7.93
C VAL A 71 4.98 6.38 -7.78
N ALA A 72 3.86 7.02 -7.43
CA ALA A 72 2.56 6.39 -7.41
C ALA A 72 1.50 7.32 -8.02
N HIS A 73 0.46 6.76 -8.63
CA HIS A 73 -0.69 7.52 -9.13
C HIS A 73 -1.93 7.22 -8.28
N SER A 74 -2.15 8.01 -7.25
CA SER A 74 -3.30 7.86 -6.35
C SER A 74 -3.51 9.14 -5.55
N SER A 75 -4.75 9.49 -5.27
CA SER A 75 -5.11 10.59 -4.36
C SER A 75 -5.71 10.13 -3.03
N GLY A 76 -5.67 8.81 -2.76
CA GLY A 76 -6.25 8.19 -1.57
C GLY A 76 -5.25 7.43 -0.72
N ASN A 77 -5.70 6.36 -0.09
CA ASN A 77 -4.94 5.55 0.87
C ASN A 77 -3.58 5.06 0.33
N HIS A 78 -3.50 4.74 -0.96
CA HIS A 78 -2.24 4.29 -1.54
C HIS A 78 -1.21 5.43 -1.64
N ALA A 79 -1.63 6.65 -1.96
CA ALA A 79 -0.76 7.82 -1.95
C ALA A 79 -0.15 8.06 -0.57
N GLY A 80 -0.98 8.04 0.48
CA GLY A 80 -0.53 8.19 1.86
C GLY A 80 0.41 7.06 2.29
N ALA A 81 0.11 5.82 1.90
CA ALA A 81 0.94 4.66 2.21
C ALA A 81 2.33 4.72 1.54
N VAL A 82 2.39 5.10 0.26
CA VAL A 82 3.68 5.26 -0.46
C VAL A 82 4.49 6.41 0.13
N ALA A 83 3.87 7.56 0.40
CA ALA A 83 4.54 8.69 1.01
C ALA A 83 5.11 8.33 2.40
N TYR A 84 4.32 7.66 3.24
CA TYR A 84 4.73 7.23 4.57
C TYR A 84 5.87 6.22 4.53
N ALA A 85 5.74 5.17 3.72
CA ALA A 85 6.77 4.14 3.55
C ALA A 85 8.08 4.74 3.01
N ALA A 86 7.99 5.63 2.04
CA ALA A 86 9.15 6.31 1.48
C ALA A 86 9.84 7.21 2.51
N ALA A 87 9.08 7.97 3.31
CA ALA A 87 9.63 8.80 4.38
C ALA A 87 10.40 7.96 5.42
N LEU A 88 9.84 6.83 5.87
CA LEU A 88 10.51 5.92 6.81
C LEU A 88 11.82 5.35 6.24
N LEU A 89 11.88 5.13 4.93
CA LEU A 89 13.03 4.52 4.26
C LEU A 89 14.04 5.57 3.73
N GLY A 90 13.77 6.87 3.92
CA GLY A 90 14.60 7.94 3.36
C GLY A 90 14.61 7.97 1.83
N VAL A 91 13.52 7.55 1.17
CA VAL A 91 13.41 7.44 -0.28
C VAL A 91 12.62 8.63 -0.85
N PRO A 92 13.11 9.31 -1.89
CA PRO A 92 12.32 10.33 -2.57
C PRO A 92 11.02 9.74 -3.13
N ALA A 93 9.88 10.38 -2.85
CA ALA A 93 8.59 9.94 -3.36
C ALA A 93 7.90 11.05 -4.16
N THR A 94 7.27 10.65 -5.26
CA THR A 94 6.39 11.53 -6.04
C THR A 94 5.02 10.88 -6.17
N VAL A 95 3.97 11.66 -5.96
CA VAL A 95 2.58 11.19 -6.10
C VAL A 95 1.88 11.99 -7.18
N VAL A 96 1.37 11.29 -8.19
CA VAL A 96 0.59 11.88 -9.28
C VAL A 96 -0.89 11.83 -8.90
N VAL A 97 -1.53 13.00 -8.87
CA VAL A 97 -2.92 13.17 -8.43
C VAL A 97 -3.72 13.99 -9.46
N PRO A 98 -5.04 13.85 -9.49
CA PRO A 98 -5.85 14.76 -10.29
C PRO A 98 -5.83 16.18 -9.67
N ASP A 99 -5.93 17.20 -10.50
CA ASP A 99 -5.90 18.62 -10.10
C ASP A 99 -7.08 19.01 -9.20
N ASN A 100 -8.19 18.29 -9.30
CA ASN A 100 -9.38 18.45 -8.46
C ASN A 100 -9.33 17.61 -7.15
N ALA A 101 -8.19 17.01 -6.80
CA ALA A 101 -8.07 16.24 -5.56
C ALA A 101 -8.24 17.14 -4.32
N PRO A 102 -9.07 16.74 -3.33
CA PRO A 102 -9.27 17.53 -2.12
C PRO A 102 -7.97 17.75 -1.34
N GLN A 103 -7.72 19.00 -0.92
CA GLN A 103 -6.49 19.39 -0.20
C GLN A 103 -6.31 18.57 1.09
N VAL A 104 -7.39 18.26 1.80
CA VAL A 104 -7.36 17.44 3.02
C VAL A 104 -6.70 16.07 2.81
N LYS A 105 -6.75 15.51 1.60
CA LYS A 105 -6.08 14.24 1.24
C LYS A 105 -4.62 14.44 0.83
N LEU A 106 -4.26 15.63 0.36
CA LEU A 106 -2.92 15.95 -0.13
C LEU A 106 -1.99 16.45 0.98
N ASP A 107 -2.54 17.13 1.98
CA ASP A 107 -1.74 17.71 3.06
C ASP A 107 -0.96 16.66 3.89
N PRO A 108 -1.52 15.48 4.24
CA PRO A 108 -0.73 14.43 4.87
C PRO A 108 0.43 13.94 3.98
N VAL A 109 0.21 13.84 2.66
CA VAL A 109 1.24 13.42 1.71
C VAL A 109 2.39 14.44 1.64
N ARG A 110 2.05 15.76 1.62
CA ARG A 110 3.06 16.83 1.66
C ARG A 110 3.86 16.85 2.97
N ARG A 111 3.18 16.68 4.11
CA ARG A 111 3.86 16.63 5.42
C ARG A 111 4.86 15.49 5.54
N LEU A 112 4.67 14.41 4.79
CA LEU A 112 5.59 13.29 4.69
C LEU A 112 6.75 13.55 3.70
N GLY A 113 6.84 14.75 3.13
CA GLY A 113 7.91 15.13 2.21
C GLY A 113 7.77 14.62 0.78
N ALA A 114 6.65 13.98 0.43
CA ALA A 114 6.43 13.54 -0.93
C ALA A 114 6.07 14.70 -1.87
N ARG A 115 6.66 14.70 -3.06
CA ARG A 115 6.33 15.64 -4.14
C ARG A 115 4.97 15.31 -4.72
N ILE A 116 4.13 16.29 -4.94
CA ILE A 116 2.85 16.15 -5.63
C ILE A 116 2.97 16.72 -7.05
N VAL A 117 2.53 15.92 -8.02
CA VAL A 117 2.36 16.33 -9.43
C VAL A 117 0.89 16.23 -9.78
N THR A 118 0.30 17.30 -10.24
CA THR A 118 -1.12 17.35 -10.62
C THR A 118 -1.31 17.13 -12.12
N THR A 119 -2.41 16.47 -12.48
CA THR A 119 -2.81 16.21 -13.86
C THR A 119 -4.30 16.44 -14.03
N GLN A 120 -4.78 16.42 -15.27
CA GLN A 120 -6.21 16.36 -15.53
C GLN A 120 -6.87 15.18 -14.80
N PRO A 121 -8.17 15.27 -14.44
CA PRO A 121 -8.86 14.28 -13.60
C PRO A 121 -9.26 13.01 -14.39
N SER A 122 -8.31 12.40 -15.09
CA SER A 122 -8.50 11.12 -15.79
C SER A 122 -7.44 10.11 -15.40
N LEU A 123 -7.77 8.83 -15.47
CA LEU A 123 -6.82 7.76 -15.23
C LEU A 123 -5.69 7.78 -16.26
N THR A 124 -6.03 7.98 -17.53
CA THR A 124 -5.08 8.06 -18.64
C THR A 124 -4.04 9.16 -18.43
N ALA A 125 -4.47 10.37 -18.05
CA ALA A 125 -3.56 11.48 -17.80
C ALA A 125 -2.61 11.17 -16.61
N ARG A 126 -3.11 10.57 -15.55
CA ARG A 126 -2.28 10.15 -14.40
C ARG A 126 -1.26 9.08 -14.78
N MET A 127 -1.67 8.08 -15.56
CA MET A 127 -0.75 7.04 -16.05
C MET A 127 0.33 7.65 -16.94
N ALA A 128 -0.04 8.47 -17.92
CA ALA A 128 0.89 9.12 -18.83
C ALA A 128 1.92 10.00 -18.08
N ALA A 129 1.47 10.79 -17.10
CA ALA A 129 2.38 11.59 -16.28
C ALA A 129 3.29 10.73 -15.41
N THR A 130 2.78 9.60 -14.92
CA THR A 130 3.58 8.64 -14.14
C THR A 130 4.65 8.00 -15.00
N ASP A 131 4.30 7.55 -16.21
CA ASP A 131 5.22 6.94 -17.16
C ASP A 131 6.32 7.94 -17.60
N GLU A 132 5.95 9.21 -17.78
CA GLU A 132 6.91 10.28 -18.05
C GLU A 132 7.92 10.45 -16.92
N LEU A 133 7.46 10.45 -15.68
CA LEU A 133 8.34 10.54 -14.50
C LEU A 133 9.26 9.33 -14.37
N VAL A 134 8.76 8.13 -14.62
CA VAL A 134 9.55 6.90 -14.67
C VAL A 134 10.64 7.01 -15.72
N ARG A 135 10.28 7.39 -16.96
CA ARG A 135 11.23 7.50 -18.08
C ARG A 135 12.27 8.58 -17.83
N ARG A 136 11.87 9.75 -17.33
CA ARG A 136 12.74 10.93 -17.18
C ARG A 136 13.67 10.86 -15.99
N HIS A 137 13.19 10.32 -14.86
CA HIS A 137 13.92 10.33 -13.60
C HIS A 137 14.37 8.94 -13.13
N GLY A 138 13.94 7.88 -13.80
CA GLY A 138 14.22 6.50 -13.41
C GLY A 138 13.52 6.09 -12.10
N TYR A 139 12.41 6.74 -11.76
CA TYR A 139 11.60 6.38 -10.60
C TYR A 139 11.02 4.98 -10.76
N THR A 140 10.82 4.30 -9.64
CA THR A 140 10.10 3.03 -9.63
C THR A 140 8.62 3.29 -9.34
N LEU A 141 7.75 2.84 -10.25
CA LEU A 141 6.31 2.85 -9.99
C LEU A 141 5.99 1.85 -8.86
N ILE A 142 5.25 2.32 -7.87
CA ILE A 142 4.63 1.47 -6.84
C ILE A 142 3.14 1.43 -7.13
N PRO A 143 2.63 0.35 -7.76
CA PRO A 143 1.24 0.26 -8.14
C PRO A 143 0.35 -0.03 -6.92
N PRO A 144 -0.94 0.34 -6.95
CA PRO A 144 -1.86 0.12 -5.82
C PRO A 144 -2.33 -1.32 -5.65
N PHE A 145 -2.08 -2.17 -6.65
CA PHE A 145 -2.46 -3.60 -6.76
C PHE A 145 -1.71 -4.20 -7.96
N ASP A 146 -1.89 -5.49 -8.23
CA ASP A 146 -1.32 -6.22 -9.36
C ASP A 146 0.22 -6.09 -9.47
N ASP A 147 0.87 -6.13 -8.31
CA ASP A 147 2.31 -6.19 -8.16
C ASP A 147 2.64 -7.25 -7.10
N ARG A 148 3.61 -8.10 -7.42
CA ARG A 148 3.95 -9.25 -6.58
C ARG A 148 4.38 -8.87 -5.16
N ALA A 149 5.18 -7.82 -5.02
CA ALA A 149 5.63 -7.35 -3.72
C ALA A 149 4.52 -6.65 -2.93
N VAL A 150 3.65 -5.90 -3.62
CA VAL A 150 2.47 -5.27 -3.02
C VAL A 150 1.50 -6.34 -2.51
N ILE A 151 1.21 -7.37 -3.33
CA ILE A 151 0.33 -8.49 -2.95
C ILE A 151 0.93 -9.25 -1.76
N ALA A 152 2.23 -9.53 -1.77
CA ALA A 152 2.90 -10.20 -0.65
C ALA A 152 2.77 -9.39 0.66
N GLY A 153 2.93 -8.07 0.59
CA GLY A 153 2.74 -7.18 1.74
C GLY A 153 1.31 -7.22 2.28
N GLN A 154 0.30 -7.14 1.40
CA GLN A 154 -1.11 -7.24 1.80
C GLN A 154 -1.45 -8.61 2.37
N GLY A 155 -0.86 -9.68 1.80
CA GLY A 155 -1.05 -11.07 2.25
C GLY A 155 -0.66 -11.32 3.70
N THR A 156 0.17 -10.45 4.30
CA THR A 156 0.51 -10.56 5.74
C THR A 156 -0.71 -10.46 6.65
N ILE A 157 -1.78 -9.80 6.20
CA ILE A 157 -3.08 -9.77 6.88
C ILE A 157 -3.62 -11.19 7.04
N GLY A 158 -3.54 -12.00 5.98
CA GLY A 158 -3.97 -13.39 6.00
C GLY A 158 -3.17 -14.24 6.98
N LEU A 159 -1.85 -14.04 7.09
CA LEU A 159 -1.03 -14.72 8.11
C LEU A 159 -1.47 -14.37 9.53
N GLU A 160 -1.77 -13.10 9.79
CA GLU A 160 -2.23 -12.64 11.09
C GLU A 160 -3.61 -13.23 11.43
N ILE A 161 -4.56 -13.22 10.46
CA ILE A 161 -5.89 -13.81 10.66
C ILE A 161 -5.79 -15.30 10.94
N ALA A 162 -5.00 -16.05 10.15
CA ALA A 162 -4.82 -17.48 10.34
C ALA A 162 -4.18 -17.84 11.69
N ALA A 163 -3.30 -16.98 12.22
CA ALA A 163 -2.70 -17.15 13.52
C ALA A 163 -3.66 -16.82 14.68
N ASP A 164 -4.46 -15.74 14.53
CA ASP A 164 -5.37 -15.28 15.59
C ASP A 164 -6.69 -16.08 15.62
N ARG A 165 -7.11 -16.63 14.47
CA ARG A 165 -8.35 -17.39 14.29
C ARG A 165 -8.14 -18.57 13.34
N PRO A 166 -7.42 -19.60 13.79
CA PRO A 166 -7.19 -20.81 12.97
C PRO A 166 -8.50 -21.58 12.68
N ASP A 167 -9.55 -21.30 13.43
CA ASP A 167 -10.90 -21.86 13.31
C ASP A 167 -11.81 -21.04 12.36
N ALA A 168 -11.33 -19.95 11.75
CA ALA A 168 -12.12 -19.16 10.84
C ALA A 168 -12.57 -19.95 9.62
N GLY A 169 -13.87 -20.18 9.45
CA GLY A 169 -14.43 -20.91 8.32
C GLY A 169 -14.55 -20.09 7.04
N GLN A 170 -14.60 -18.76 7.18
CA GLN A 170 -14.73 -17.83 6.05
C GLN A 170 -13.95 -16.54 6.28
N VAL A 171 -13.39 -15.99 5.22
CA VAL A 171 -12.78 -14.66 5.21
C VAL A 171 -13.41 -13.86 4.06
N VAL A 172 -14.09 -12.76 4.41
CA VAL A 172 -14.71 -11.85 3.45
C VAL A 172 -13.76 -10.68 3.18
N VAL A 173 -13.39 -10.51 1.91
CA VAL A 173 -12.42 -9.49 1.49
C VAL A 173 -13.07 -8.55 0.50
N PRO A 174 -13.01 -7.21 0.71
CA PRO A 174 -13.49 -6.26 -0.29
C PRO A 174 -12.56 -6.25 -1.50
N VAL A 175 -13.11 -6.41 -2.69
CA VAL A 175 -12.35 -6.47 -3.94
C VAL A 175 -12.58 -5.22 -4.78
N GLY A 176 -11.49 -4.47 -5.03
CA GLY A 176 -11.43 -3.43 -6.05
C GLY A 176 -10.45 -3.88 -7.14
N GLY A 177 -9.21 -3.40 -7.09
CA GLY A 177 -8.15 -3.84 -8.00
C GLY A 177 -7.53 -5.21 -7.71
N GLY A 178 -8.00 -5.93 -6.69
CA GLY A 178 -7.59 -7.31 -6.39
C GLY A 178 -6.25 -7.48 -5.66
N GLY A 179 -5.70 -6.42 -5.11
CA GLY A 179 -4.39 -6.47 -4.44
C GLY A 179 -4.41 -6.75 -2.93
N LEU A 180 -5.60 -6.99 -2.34
CA LEU A 180 -5.77 -7.40 -0.94
C LEU A 180 -5.99 -8.90 -0.85
#